data_32d3ac11206dd63f6d1306c8195c6784
#
_entry.id   32d3ac11206dd63f6d1306c8195c6784
#
_cell.length_a   1.000
_cell.length_b   1.000
_cell.length_c   1.000
_cell.angle_alpha   90.00
_cell.angle_beta   90.00
_cell.angle_gamma   90.00
#
_symmetry.space_group_name_H-M   'P 1'
#
loop_
_entity.id
_entity.type
_entity.pdbx_description
1 polymer ?
#
loop_
_entity_poly.entity_id
_entity_poly.type
_entity_poly.pdbx_seq_one_letter_code
_entity_poly.pdbx_strand_id
1 'polypeptide(L)'
;MSQGTPLNEAQALDWLRQQEDLGQRYYAAWWLGRMRSSHGDTVPLLIQSLSERGSGLAPTSGIDEPNPVARNAARALGKLADPQAIAPLLEALESSDDGLREAAARSLGQLGAPQARGPILRRLASGPGVAGAPRPGTSRLMEPCEAFLEALGALGWEEEDGSTTDHKPLLVTLGAYVNHERPLIRSAAYRSLLQLTQEDCWGDQLVALLHHDELQVRRAALLDLGVTGWRPAAPAIAQTLAENSLKLIALRGLVEHSPLRNQASWSPSPEEVELLAAMDNLL
;
A
#
# COMPACT_ATOMS: atom_id res chain seq x y z
N MET A 1 26.48 13.55 25.75
CA MET A 1 25.52 13.13 24.74
C MET A 1 25.70 14.03 23.53
N SER A 2 26.41 13.57 22.50
CA SER A 2 26.56 14.35 21.27
C SER A 2 25.19 14.49 20.61
N GLN A 3 24.73 15.72 20.46
CA GLN A 3 23.57 15.99 19.60
C GLN A 3 23.98 15.57 18.19
N GLY A 4 23.52 14.39 17.75
CA GLY A 4 23.78 13.91 16.39
C GLY A 4 23.22 14.91 15.39
N THR A 5 24.04 15.35 14.47
CA THR A 5 23.63 16.19 13.35
C THR A 5 22.49 15.47 12.62
N PRO A 6 21.37 16.13 12.28
CA PRO A 6 20.31 15.50 11.50
C PRO A 6 20.85 14.92 10.20
N LEU A 7 20.40 13.72 9.82
CA LEU A 7 20.81 13.09 8.57
C LEU A 7 20.45 13.99 7.39
N ASN A 8 21.40 14.22 6.50
CA ASN A 8 21.20 14.94 5.25
C ASN A 8 21.26 13.98 4.03
N GLU A 9 20.89 14.48 2.85
CA GLU A 9 20.81 13.69 1.63
C GLU A 9 22.14 13.03 1.25
N ALA A 10 23.24 13.78 1.27
CA ALA A 10 24.55 13.25 0.92
C ALA A 10 24.98 12.12 1.88
N GLN A 11 24.80 12.31 3.18
CA GLN A 11 25.08 11.27 4.18
C GLN A 11 24.17 10.05 3.99
N ALA A 12 22.88 10.24 3.65
CA ALA A 12 21.97 9.13 3.40
C ALA A 12 22.41 8.30 2.17
N LEU A 13 22.86 8.96 1.11
CA LEU A 13 23.40 8.29 -0.06
C LEU A 13 24.69 7.52 0.28
N ASP A 14 25.60 8.13 1.07
CA ASP A 14 26.83 7.46 1.50
C ASP A 14 26.54 6.25 2.40
N TRP A 15 25.58 6.38 3.31
CA TRP A 15 25.13 5.25 4.13
C TRP A 15 24.48 4.12 3.31
N LEU A 16 23.80 4.45 2.24
CA LEU A 16 23.19 3.43 1.39
C LEU A 16 24.24 2.67 0.55
N ARG A 17 25.35 3.35 0.16
CA ARG A 17 26.44 2.77 -0.62
C ARG A 17 27.30 1.78 0.16
N GLN A 18 27.51 2.04 1.46
CA GLN A 18 28.35 1.16 2.29
C GLN A 18 27.66 -0.18 2.58
N GLN A 19 28.45 -1.24 2.85
CA GLN A 19 27.94 -2.59 3.06
C GLN A 19 28.00 -3.05 4.53
N GLU A 20 28.65 -2.27 5.40
CA GLU A 20 29.09 -2.69 6.73
C GLU A 20 27.99 -2.57 7.78
N ASP A 21 27.18 -1.50 7.72
CA ASP A 21 26.14 -1.20 8.71
C ASP A 21 24.74 -1.27 8.12
N LEU A 22 24.07 -2.41 8.33
CA LEU A 22 22.69 -2.64 7.87
C LEU A 22 21.69 -1.65 8.49
N GLY A 23 21.94 -1.19 9.73
CA GLY A 23 21.07 -0.23 10.41
C GLY A 23 21.10 1.13 9.74
N GLN A 24 22.31 1.61 9.40
CA GLN A 24 22.46 2.86 8.65
C GLN A 24 21.85 2.75 7.25
N ARG A 25 22.08 1.66 6.53
CA ARG A 25 21.48 1.41 5.21
C ARG A 25 19.96 1.37 5.27
N TYR A 26 19.40 0.66 6.26
CA TYR A 26 17.96 0.59 6.49
C TYR A 26 17.35 1.99 6.69
N TYR A 27 18.00 2.80 7.56
CA TYR A 27 17.54 4.14 7.85
C TYR A 27 17.71 5.08 6.64
N ALA A 28 18.81 4.96 5.91
CA ALA A 28 19.06 5.73 4.69
C ALA A 28 18.00 5.48 3.62
N ALA A 29 17.67 4.21 3.35
CA ALA A 29 16.62 3.85 2.39
C ALA A 29 15.25 4.45 2.79
N TRP A 30 14.90 4.36 4.08
CA TRP A 30 13.69 4.98 4.61
C TRP A 30 13.71 6.50 4.46
N TRP A 31 14.84 7.15 4.84
CA TRP A 31 14.98 8.60 4.80
C TRP A 31 14.86 9.15 3.39
N LEU A 32 15.58 8.58 2.43
CA LEU A 32 15.54 9.00 1.01
C LEU A 32 14.11 8.94 0.45
N GLY A 33 13.37 7.88 0.74
CA GLY A 33 11.95 7.78 0.34
C GLY A 33 11.05 8.76 1.11
N ARG A 34 11.29 8.99 2.40
CA ARG A 34 10.50 9.91 3.24
C ARG A 34 10.67 11.36 2.81
N MET A 35 11.89 11.75 2.49
CA MET A 35 12.23 13.11 2.07
C MET A 35 12.02 13.33 0.56
N ARG A 36 11.60 12.29 -0.16
CA ARG A 36 11.42 12.32 -1.62
C ARG A 36 12.66 12.87 -2.33
N SER A 37 13.84 12.31 -2.01
CA SER A 37 15.11 12.71 -2.60
C SER A 37 15.03 12.73 -4.12
N SER A 38 15.46 13.84 -4.71
CA SER A 38 15.55 14.03 -6.17
C SER A 38 16.98 13.86 -6.71
N HIS A 39 17.93 13.42 -5.88
CA HIS A 39 19.30 13.19 -6.30
C HIS A 39 19.39 12.05 -7.32
N GLY A 40 20.18 12.22 -8.38
CA GLY A 40 20.26 11.26 -9.49
C GLY A 40 20.69 9.84 -9.09
N ASP A 41 21.47 9.68 -8.03
CA ASP A 41 21.92 8.37 -7.55
C ASP A 41 20.88 7.66 -6.68
N THR A 42 19.83 8.35 -6.22
CA THR A 42 18.88 7.79 -5.25
C THR A 42 18.17 6.55 -5.78
N VAL A 43 17.55 6.66 -6.94
CA VAL A 43 16.80 5.54 -7.55
C VAL A 43 17.73 4.38 -7.89
N PRO A 44 18.87 4.57 -8.57
CA PRO A 44 19.82 3.48 -8.84
C PRO A 44 20.29 2.74 -7.59
N LEU A 45 20.65 3.44 -6.51
CA LEU A 45 21.10 2.82 -5.26
C LEU A 45 19.98 2.05 -4.55
N LEU A 46 18.75 2.56 -4.57
CA LEU A 46 17.60 1.85 -4.02
C LEU A 46 17.28 0.59 -4.85
N ILE A 47 17.37 0.66 -6.17
CA ILE A 47 17.21 -0.51 -7.07
C ILE A 47 18.29 -1.55 -6.76
N GLN A 48 19.54 -1.14 -6.62
CA GLN A 48 20.62 -2.05 -6.23
C GLN A 48 20.31 -2.74 -4.90
N SER A 49 19.76 -2.01 -3.92
CA SER A 49 19.40 -2.55 -2.61
C SER A 49 18.27 -3.59 -2.65
N LEU A 50 17.44 -3.64 -3.70
CA LEU A 50 16.42 -4.68 -3.88
C LEU A 50 17.03 -6.05 -4.19
N SER A 51 18.10 -6.07 -5.00
CA SER A 51 18.73 -7.31 -5.48
C SER A 51 19.76 -7.89 -4.49
N GLU A 52 20.14 -7.12 -3.48
CA GLU A 52 21.08 -7.58 -2.47
C GLU A 52 20.44 -8.67 -1.59
N ARG A 53 21.04 -9.85 -1.60
CA ARG A 53 20.67 -10.90 -0.65
C ARG A 53 21.02 -10.42 0.76
N GLY A 54 20.17 -10.73 1.74
CA GLY A 54 20.44 -10.46 3.14
C GLY A 54 21.87 -10.92 3.51
N SER A 55 22.59 -10.07 4.23
CA SER A 55 24.02 -10.19 4.45
C SER A 55 24.43 -11.57 4.99
N GLY A 56 25.13 -12.32 4.18
CA GLY A 56 26.32 -13.12 4.51
C GLY A 56 26.30 -14.22 5.59
N LEU A 57 25.21 -14.41 6.31
CA LEU A 57 25.03 -15.59 7.15
C LEU A 57 24.40 -16.69 6.31
N ALA A 58 25.13 -17.79 6.17
CA ALA A 58 24.59 -18.97 5.49
C ALA A 58 23.22 -19.33 6.09
N PRO A 59 22.20 -19.65 5.27
CA PRO A 59 20.88 -19.98 5.77
C PRO A 59 20.97 -21.23 6.65
N THR A 60 20.89 -21.02 7.96
CA THR A 60 20.94 -22.13 8.94
C THR A 60 19.63 -22.91 8.99
N SER A 61 18.60 -22.51 8.24
CA SER A 61 17.27 -23.11 8.34
C SER A 61 16.41 -23.09 7.06
N GLY A 62 16.97 -22.87 5.87
CA GLY A 62 16.17 -22.93 4.61
C GLY A 62 15.08 -21.87 4.46
N ILE A 63 15.00 -20.91 5.35
CA ILE A 63 14.13 -19.73 5.29
C ILE A 63 15.03 -18.56 4.93
N ASP A 64 14.82 -17.94 3.76
CA ASP A 64 15.55 -16.72 3.39
C ASP A 64 15.38 -15.69 4.48
N GLU A 65 16.51 -15.16 4.97
CA GLU A 65 16.49 -14.13 6.00
C GLU A 65 15.80 -12.87 5.45
N PRO A 66 14.94 -12.25 6.28
CA PRO A 66 14.28 -11.01 5.87
C PRO A 66 15.33 -9.95 5.55
N ASN A 67 15.26 -9.34 4.37
CA ASN A 67 16.10 -8.21 4.00
C ASN A 67 15.40 -6.88 4.31
N PRO A 68 15.61 -6.28 5.49
CA PRO A 68 14.93 -5.05 5.87
C PRO A 68 15.32 -3.85 5.00
N VAL A 69 16.55 -3.82 4.47
CA VAL A 69 17.01 -2.77 3.56
C VAL A 69 16.25 -2.84 2.25
N ALA A 70 16.14 -4.01 1.64
CA ALA A 70 15.37 -4.22 0.40
C ALA A 70 13.89 -3.85 0.57
N ARG A 71 13.27 -4.22 1.71
CA ARG A 71 11.88 -3.83 2.02
C ARG A 71 11.72 -2.31 2.08
N ASN A 72 12.65 -1.59 2.74
CA ASN A 72 12.61 -0.12 2.79
C ASN A 72 12.94 0.52 1.44
N ALA A 73 13.87 -0.04 0.69
CA ALA A 73 14.17 0.40 -0.67
C ALA A 73 12.93 0.27 -1.58
N ALA A 74 12.22 -0.86 -1.53
CA ALA A 74 10.97 -1.03 -2.27
C ALA A 74 9.94 0.06 -1.92
N ARG A 75 9.71 0.32 -0.61
CA ARG A 75 8.80 1.38 -0.15
C ARG A 75 9.25 2.78 -0.57
N ALA A 76 10.56 3.03 -0.57
CA ALA A 76 11.12 4.31 -1.01
C ALA A 76 10.88 4.53 -2.50
N LEU A 77 11.13 3.53 -3.33
CA LEU A 77 10.92 3.57 -4.78
C LEU A 77 9.46 3.89 -5.14
N GLY A 78 8.48 3.31 -4.44
CA GLY A 78 7.08 3.66 -4.63
C GLY A 78 6.77 5.14 -4.34
N LYS A 79 7.39 5.71 -3.29
CA LYS A 79 7.20 7.12 -2.91
C LYS A 79 7.89 8.10 -3.86
N LEU A 80 9.00 7.70 -4.47
CA LEU A 80 9.73 8.50 -5.44
C LEU A 80 9.01 8.56 -6.80
N ALA A 81 8.14 7.59 -7.07
CA ALA A 81 7.32 7.52 -8.27
C ALA A 81 8.12 7.52 -9.59
N ASP A 82 9.33 6.95 -9.59
CA ASP A 82 10.17 6.86 -10.78
C ASP A 82 9.86 5.56 -11.55
N PRO A 83 9.53 5.65 -12.86
CA PRO A 83 9.22 4.47 -13.68
C PRO A 83 10.36 3.45 -13.79
N GLN A 84 11.62 3.84 -13.59
CA GLN A 84 12.75 2.92 -13.59
C GLN A 84 12.64 1.84 -12.49
N ALA A 85 11.86 2.11 -11.45
CA ALA A 85 11.62 1.18 -10.36
C ALA A 85 10.66 0.03 -10.74
N ILE A 86 9.87 0.15 -11.81
CA ILE A 86 8.81 -0.82 -12.13
C ILE A 86 9.38 -2.22 -12.36
N ALA A 87 10.34 -2.38 -13.27
CA ALA A 87 10.90 -3.70 -13.57
C ALA A 87 11.57 -4.37 -12.35
N PRO A 88 12.44 -3.68 -11.57
CA PRO A 88 13.00 -4.26 -10.34
C PRO A 88 11.94 -4.61 -9.27
N LEU A 89 10.86 -3.83 -9.15
CA LEU A 89 9.78 -4.14 -8.22
C LEU A 89 8.93 -5.32 -8.68
N LEU A 90 8.76 -5.54 -10.00
CA LEU A 90 8.12 -6.73 -10.55
C LEU A 90 8.95 -8.00 -10.22
N GLU A 91 10.27 -7.93 -10.32
CA GLU A 91 11.16 -9.01 -9.88
C GLU A 91 11.03 -9.27 -8.37
N ALA A 92 10.92 -8.20 -7.57
CA ALA A 92 10.75 -8.30 -6.12
C ALA A 92 9.41 -8.98 -5.71
N LEU A 93 8.38 -9.00 -6.56
CA LEU A 93 7.15 -9.78 -6.32
C LEU A 93 7.41 -11.30 -6.31
N GLU A 94 8.49 -11.77 -6.90
CA GLU A 94 8.86 -13.18 -6.92
C GLU A 94 9.81 -13.59 -5.77
N SER A 95 10.14 -12.64 -4.89
CA SER A 95 10.98 -12.88 -3.71
C SER A 95 10.37 -13.92 -2.78
N SER A 96 11.21 -14.75 -2.14
CA SER A 96 10.80 -15.61 -1.03
C SER A 96 10.41 -14.82 0.24
N ASP A 97 10.96 -13.59 0.41
CA ASP A 97 10.61 -12.68 1.49
C ASP A 97 9.21 -12.06 1.27
N ASP A 98 8.23 -12.50 2.07
CA ASP A 98 6.85 -11.99 2.02
C ASP A 98 6.76 -10.49 2.31
N GLY A 99 7.61 -9.95 3.19
CA GLY A 99 7.66 -8.51 3.46
C GLY A 99 8.22 -7.69 2.29
N LEU A 100 9.11 -8.27 1.48
CA LEU A 100 9.56 -7.63 0.24
C LEU A 100 8.48 -7.70 -0.84
N ARG A 101 7.77 -8.83 -0.99
CA ARG A 101 6.61 -8.93 -1.89
C ARG A 101 5.52 -7.94 -1.51
N GLU A 102 5.23 -7.79 -0.20
CA GLU A 102 4.28 -6.79 0.31
C GLU A 102 4.69 -5.37 -0.09
N ALA A 103 5.94 -5.00 0.18
CA ALA A 103 6.46 -3.67 -0.13
C ALA A 103 6.45 -3.40 -1.65
N ALA A 104 6.84 -4.39 -2.46
CA ALA A 104 6.83 -4.30 -3.92
C ALA A 104 5.41 -4.10 -4.48
N ALA A 105 4.43 -4.88 -4.01
CA ALA A 105 3.05 -4.77 -4.46
C ALA A 105 2.45 -3.38 -4.16
N ARG A 106 2.60 -2.88 -2.93
CA ARG A 106 2.14 -1.55 -2.55
C ARG A 106 2.81 -0.46 -3.40
N SER A 107 4.11 -0.59 -3.67
CA SER A 107 4.87 0.37 -4.46
C SER A 107 4.48 0.35 -5.94
N LEU A 108 4.22 -0.83 -6.51
CA LEU A 108 3.71 -0.96 -7.87
C LEU A 108 2.29 -0.37 -8.01
N GLY A 109 1.44 -0.55 -7.00
CA GLY A 109 0.14 0.12 -6.92
C GLY A 109 0.26 1.65 -6.86
N GLN A 110 1.21 2.19 -6.07
CA GLN A 110 1.49 3.63 -6.00
C GLN A 110 2.04 4.21 -7.31
N LEU A 111 2.84 3.42 -8.03
CA LEU A 111 3.40 3.77 -9.34
C LEU A 111 2.35 3.69 -10.46
N GLY A 112 1.20 3.07 -10.20
CA GLY A 112 0.22 2.82 -11.25
C GLY A 112 0.74 1.88 -12.34
N ALA A 113 1.54 0.86 -11.98
CA ALA A 113 2.21 -0.05 -12.92
C ALA A 113 1.30 -1.23 -13.30
N PRO A 114 0.55 -1.18 -14.44
CA PRO A 114 -0.45 -2.19 -14.79
C PRO A 114 0.19 -3.58 -15.02
N GLN A 115 1.47 -3.64 -15.37
CA GLN A 115 2.23 -4.87 -15.55
C GLN A 115 2.24 -5.76 -14.28
N ALA A 116 1.99 -5.19 -13.09
CA ALA A 116 1.95 -5.92 -11.83
C ALA A 116 0.67 -6.75 -11.66
N ARG A 117 -0.41 -6.44 -12.38
CA ARG A 117 -1.71 -7.09 -12.23
C ARG A 117 -1.62 -8.60 -12.46
N GLY A 118 -1.05 -9.03 -13.58
CA GLY A 118 -0.89 -10.45 -13.91
C GLY A 118 -0.09 -11.23 -12.86
N PRO A 119 1.11 -10.80 -12.49
CA PRO A 119 1.89 -11.43 -11.40
C PRO A 119 1.10 -11.53 -10.08
N ILE A 120 0.43 -10.47 -9.65
CA ILE A 120 -0.36 -10.48 -8.39
C ILE A 120 -1.54 -11.46 -8.49
N LEU A 121 -2.29 -11.46 -9.59
CA LEU A 121 -3.39 -12.40 -9.80
C LEU A 121 -2.93 -13.85 -9.76
N ARG A 122 -1.77 -14.17 -10.36
CA ARG A 122 -1.19 -15.53 -10.28
C ARG A 122 -0.89 -15.95 -8.84
N ARG A 123 -0.37 -15.03 -8.00
CA ARG A 123 -0.10 -15.27 -6.58
C ARG A 123 -1.38 -15.54 -5.78
N LEU A 124 -2.47 -14.88 -6.11
CA LEU A 124 -3.76 -15.05 -5.45
C LEU A 124 -4.61 -16.20 -6.05
N ALA A 125 -4.19 -16.79 -7.17
CA ALA A 125 -4.97 -17.80 -7.90
C ALA A 125 -5.31 -19.06 -7.09
N SER A 126 -4.49 -19.39 -6.08
CA SER A 126 -4.77 -20.50 -5.17
C SER A 126 -5.94 -20.26 -4.20
N GLY A 127 -6.48 -19.04 -4.22
CA GLY A 127 -7.63 -18.62 -3.43
C GLY A 127 -7.33 -18.33 -1.95
N PRO A 128 -8.34 -17.80 -1.22
CA PRO A 128 -8.18 -17.34 0.16
C PRO A 128 -7.77 -18.45 1.14
N GLY A 129 -8.19 -19.69 0.90
CA GLY A 129 -7.86 -20.83 1.76
C GLY A 129 -6.39 -21.30 1.66
N VAL A 130 -5.67 -20.90 0.62
CA VAL A 130 -4.25 -21.23 0.43
C VAL A 130 -3.37 -20.00 0.52
N ALA A 131 -3.59 -18.99 -0.33
CA ALA A 131 -2.81 -17.74 -0.28
C ALA A 131 -3.00 -16.98 1.05
N GLY A 132 -4.22 -16.96 1.58
CA GLY A 132 -4.57 -16.35 2.87
C GLY A 132 -4.34 -17.23 4.09
N ALA A 133 -3.87 -18.46 3.92
CA ALA A 133 -3.60 -19.36 5.04
C ALA A 133 -2.37 -18.89 5.85
N PRO A 134 -2.36 -19.11 7.18
CA PRO A 134 -1.16 -18.89 7.99
C PRO A 134 -0.02 -19.82 7.57
N ARG A 135 1.20 -19.31 7.53
CA ARG A 135 2.40 -20.14 7.39
C ARG A 135 2.60 -20.99 8.65
N PRO A 136 2.95 -22.25 8.52
CA PRO A 136 3.20 -23.12 9.68
C PRO A 136 4.17 -22.45 10.68
N GLY A 137 3.77 -22.41 11.97
CA GLY A 137 4.59 -21.88 13.05
C GLY A 137 4.70 -20.35 13.11
N THR A 138 3.95 -19.61 12.31
CA THR A 138 3.97 -18.13 12.31
C THR A 138 2.55 -17.54 12.24
N SER A 139 2.41 -16.26 12.59
CA SER A 139 1.19 -15.49 12.36
C SER A 139 1.11 -14.89 10.94
N ARG A 140 2.16 -15.04 10.12
CA ARG A 140 2.21 -14.53 8.76
C ARG A 140 1.42 -15.40 7.80
N LEU A 141 0.90 -14.82 6.75
CA LEU A 141 0.20 -15.55 5.68
C LEU A 141 1.17 -16.12 4.65
N MET A 142 0.69 -17.05 3.84
CA MET A 142 1.42 -17.58 2.71
C MET A 142 1.74 -16.48 1.70
N GLU A 143 0.78 -15.61 1.41
CA GLU A 143 0.95 -14.42 0.59
C GLU A 143 0.51 -13.14 1.34
N PRO A 144 1.08 -11.97 1.05
CA PRO A 144 0.68 -10.69 1.62
C PRO A 144 -0.65 -10.20 0.99
N CYS A 145 -1.74 -10.95 1.25
CA CYS A 145 -3.02 -10.78 0.56
C CYS A 145 -3.55 -9.34 0.65
N GLU A 146 -3.43 -8.68 1.81
CA GLU A 146 -3.87 -7.29 1.98
C GLU A 146 -3.21 -6.38 0.94
N ALA A 147 -1.87 -6.41 0.86
CA ALA A 147 -1.13 -5.58 -0.08
C ALA A 147 -1.41 -5.92 -1.55
N PHE A 148 -1.62 -7.20 -1.85
CA PHE A 148 -1.95 -7.65 -3.19
C PHE A 148 -3.34 -7.17 -3.64
N LEU A 149 -4.34 -7.29 -2.78
CA LEU A 149 -5.68 -6.81 -3.04
C LEU A 149 -5.69 -5.28 -3.20
N GLU A 150 -5.06 -4.55 -2.28
CA GLU A 150 -4.93 -3.09 -2.36
C GLU A 150 -4.25 -2.61 -3.64
N ALA A 151 -3.17 -3.30 -4.06
CA ALA A 151 -2.48 -2.99 -5.30
C ALA A 151 -3.38 -3.20 -6.53
N LEU A 152 -4.15 -4.29 -6.58
CA LEU A 152 -5.09 -4.56 -7.67
C LEU A 152 -6.15 -3.46 -7.79
N GLY A 153 -6.69 -2.98 -6.68
CA GLY A 153 -7.63 -1.85 -6.67
C GLY A 153 -7.01 -0.55 -7.15
N ALA A 154 -5.77 -0.25 -6.70
CA ALA A 154 -5.05 0.96 -7.08
C ALA A 154 -4.62 0.98 -8.55
N LEU A 155 -4.34 -0.19 -9.15
CA LEU A 155 -3.97 -0.31 -10.55
C LEU A 155 -5.14 -0.07 -11.52
N GLY A 156 -6.37 -0.08 -11.02
CA GLY A 156 -7.56 0.20 -11.81
C GLY A 156 -7.82 -0.84 -12.92
N TRP A 157 -8.62 -0.43 -13.90
CA TRP A 157 -8.90 -1.22 -15.11
C TRP A 157 -7.75 -1.11 -16.12
N GLU A 158 -7.50 -2.15 -16.91
CA GLU A 158 -6.68 -2.00 -18.12
C GLU A 158 -7.52 -1.29 -19.18
N GLU A 159 -7.04 -0.11 -19.60
CA GLU A 159 -7.48 0.51 -20.84
C GLU A 159 -6.51 0.03 -21.93
N GLU A 160 -6.77 -1.13 -22.54
CA GLU A 160 -6.15 -1.49 -23.81
C GLU A 160 -6.99 -0.92 -24.95
N ASP A 161 -6.33 -0.30 -25.94
CA ASP A 161 -6.84 0.30 -27.17
C ASP A 161 -8.08 -0.43 -27.75
N GLY A 162 -9.29 -0.06 -27.31
CA GLY A 162 -10.55 -0.51 -27.90
C GLY A 162 -10.87 -2.01 -27.76
N SER A 163 -10.04 -2.79 -27.07
CA SER A 163 -10.31 -4.18 -26.74
C SER A 163 -11.16 -4.25 -25.47
N THR A 164 -12.25 -5.01 -25.52
CA THR A 164 -13.02 -5.36 -24.32
C THR A 164 -12.21 -6.32 -23.47
N THR A 165 -11.29 -5.79 -22.64
CA THR A 165 -10.54 -6.62 -21.68
C THR A 165 -11.53 -7.30 -20.75
N ASP A 166 -11.48 -8.64 -20.65
CA ASP A 166 -12.33 -9.37 -19.71
C ASP A 166 -11.87 -9.08 -18.27
N HIS A 167 -12.56 -8.15 -17.61
CA HIS A 167 -12.30 -7.79 -16.21
C HIS A 167 -12.78 -8.85 -15.20
N LYS A 168 -13.48 -9.87 -15.69
CA LYS A 168 -14.07 -10.92 -14.87
C LYS A 168 -13.05 -11.65 -13.97
N PRO A 169 -11.84 -12.03 -14.44
CA PRO A 169 -10.87 -12.69 -13.57
C PRO A 169 -10.44 -11.85 -12.37
N LEU A 170 -10.31 -10.52 -12.56
CA LEU A 170 -9.97 -9.59 -11.48
C LEU A 170 -11.09 -9.53 -10.43
N LEU A 171 -12.32 -9.30 -10.87
CA LEU A 171 -13.48 -9.23 -9.96
C LEU A 171 -13.75 -10.56 -9.24
N VAL A 172 -13.60 -11.69 -9.94
CA VAL A 172 -13.73 -13.03 -9.33
C VAL A 172 -12.66 -13.23 -8.26
N THR A 173 -11.41 -12.84 -8.52
CA THR A 173 -10.34 -12.95 -7.55
C THR A 173 -10.63 -12.08 -6.32
N LEU A 174 -10.95 -10.80 -6.49
CA LEU A 174 -11.27 -9.90 -5.37
C LEU A 174 -12.49 -10.41 -4.58
N GLY A 175 -13.55 -10.82 -5.28
CA GLY A 175 -14.78 -11.35 -4.69
C GLY A 175 -14.56 -12.60 -3.84
N ALA A 176 -13.55 -13.41 -4.13
CA ALA A 176 -13.22 -14.58 -3.32
C ALA A 176 -12.76 -14.21 -1.90
N TYR A 177 -12.20 -13.00 -1.70
CA TYR A 177 -11.65 -12.56 -0.41
C TYR A 177 -12.63 -11.77 0.46
N VAL A 178 -13.83 -11.43 -0.02
CA VAL A 178 -14.81 -10.61 0.74
C VAL A 178 -15.35 -11.30 2.00
N ASN A 179 -15.26 -12.63 2.08
CA ASN A 179 -15.68 -13.43 3.23
C ASN A 179 -14.50 -14.05 3.99
N HIS A 180 -13.29 -13.55 3.80
CA HIS A 180 -12.11 -14.06 4.51
C HIS A 180 -12.25 -13.90 6.03
N GLU A 181 -11.75 -14.86 6.83
CA GLU A 181 -11.83 -14.82 8.29
C GLU A 181 -11.17 -13.58 8.90
N ARG A 182 -10.05 -13.10 8.31
CA ARG A 182 -9.33 -11.91 8.79
C ARG A 182 -10.01 -10.63 8.29
N PRO A 183 -10.47 -9.74 9.21
CA PRO A 183 -11.14 -8.49 8.83
C PRO A 183 -10.30 -7.56 7.95
N LEU A 184 -8.97 -7.54 8.14
CA LEU A 184 -8.08 -6.68 7.35
C LEU A 184 -8.04 -7.11 5.88
N ILE A 185 -8.09 -8.40 5.59
CA ILE A 185 -8.17 -8.91 4.20
C ILE A 185 -9.52 -8.56 3.57
N ARG A 186 -10.63 -8.67 4.34
CA ARG A 186 -11.96 -8.21 3.87
C ARG A 186 -11.94 -6.72 3.54
N SER A 187 -11.35 -5.90 4.43
CA SER A 187 -11.20 -4.45 4.21
C SER A 187 -10.51 -4.15 2.88
N ALA A 188 -9.35 -4.78 2.63
CA ALA A 188 -8.60 -4.61 1.40
C ALA A 188 -9.41 -5.05 0.15
N ALA A 189 -10.18 -6.15 0.24
CA ALA A 189 -11.05 -6.61 -0.84
C ALA A 189 -12.20 -5.62 -1.11
N TYR A 190 -12.89 -5.14 -0.06
CA TYR A 190 -13.98 -4.17 -0.18
C TYR A 190 -13.48 -2.85 -0.78
N ARG A 191 -12.33 -2.33 -0.29
CA ARG A 191 -11.69 -1.15 -0.84
C ARG A 191 -11.45 -1.30 -2.34
N SER A 192 -10.85 -2.40 -2.76
CA SER A 192 -10.49 -2.63 -4.15
C SER A 192 -11.71 -2.79 -5.05
N LEU A 193 -12.74 -3.50 -4.58
CA LEU A 193 -14.00 -3.61 -5.30
C LEU A 193 -14.69 -2.25 -5.39
N LEU A 194 -14.74 -1.45 -4.32
CA LEU A 194 -15.31 -0.11 -4.34
C LEU A 194 -14.56 0.80 -5.33
N GLN A 195 -13.23 0.78 -5.35
CA GLN A 195 -12.42 1.55 -6.29
C GLN A 195 -12.71 1.18 -7.76
N LEU A 196 -12.91 -0.10 -8.03
CA LEU A 196 -13.10 -0.62 -9.38
C LEU A 196 -14.54 -0.50 -9.87
N THR A 197 -15.54 -0.85 -9.04
CA THR A 197 -16.92 -0.95 -9.46
C THR A 197 -17.76 0.28 -9.14
N GLN A 198 -17.33 1.10 -8.19
CA GLN A 198 -18.08 2.24 -7.64
C GLN A 198 -19.44 1.82 -7.05
N GLU A 199 -19.61 0.57 -6.66
CA GLU A 199 -20.82 0.05 -6.04
C GLU A 199 -20.86 0.38 -4.56
N ASP A 200 -21.89 1.09 -4.11
CA ASP A 200 -22.06 1.56 -2.72
C ASP A 200 -22.03 0.43 -1.69
N CYS A 201 -22.48 -0.76 -2.07
CA CYS A 201 -22.50 -1.91 -1.16
C CYS A 201 -21.11 -2.23 -0.57
N TRP A 202 -20.02 -1.99 -1.31
CA TRP A 202 -18.66 -2.19 -0.80
C TRP A 202 -18.24 -1.09 0.17
N GLY A 203 -18.71 0.14 -0.06
CA GLY A 203 -18.57 1.25 0.87
C GLY A 203 -19.28 0.96 2.21
N ASP A 204 -20.51 0.46 2.16
CA ASP A 204 -21.28 0.06 3.34
C ASP A 204 -20.57 -1.04 4.14
N GLN A 205 -19.94 -2.01 3.47
CA GLN A 205 -19.14 -3.04 4.13
C GLN A 205 -17.90 -2.47 4.85
N LEU A 206 -17.23 -1.48 4.26
CA LEU A 206 -16.12 -0.77 4.91
C LEU A 206 -16.60 0.03 6.11
N VAL A 207 -17.73 0.73 5.99
CA VAL A 207 -18.36 1.46 7.11
C VAL A 207 -18.72 0.50 8.26
N ALA A 208 -19.21 -0.70 7.96
CA ALA A 208 -19.48 -1.70 8.99
C ALA A 208 -18.21 -2.07 9.81
N LEU A 209 -17.03 -2.10 9.16
CA LEU A 209 -15.75 -2.35 9.84
C LEU A 209 -15.32 -1.20 10.78
N LEU A 210 -15.85 0.01 10.63
CA LEU A 210 -15.61 1.11 11.58
C LEU A 210 -16.19 0.85 12.96
N HIS A 211 -17.11 -0.11 13.09
CA HIS A 211 -17.72 -0.52 14.36
C HIS A 211 -17.11 -1.81 14.92
N HIS A 212 -16.03 -2.32 14.32
CA HIS A 212 -15.36 -3.55 14.80
C HIS A 212 -14.76 -3.36 16.18
N ASP A 213 -14.75 -4.40 17.02
CA ASP A 213 -14.23 -4.36 18.39
C ASP A 213 -12.74 -4.03 18.42
N GLU A 214 -11.97 -4.58 17.49
CA GLU A 214 -10.53 -4.34 17.37
C GLU A 214 -10.23 -2.97 16.78
N LEU A 215 -9.49 -2.14 17.54
CA LEU A 215 -9.07 -0.80 17.10
C LEU A 215 -8.25 -0.85 15.81
N GLN A 216 -7.41 -1.88 15.61
CA GLN A 216 -6.59 -2.03 14.40
C GLN A 216 -7.45 -2.18 13.14
N VAL A 217 -8.58 -2.89 13.24
CA VAL A 217 -9.52 -3.05 12.12
C VAL A 217 -10.21 -1.72 11.80
N ARG A 218 -10.66 -0.97 12.84
CA ARG A 218 -11.25 0.35 12.62
C ARG A 218 -10.27 1.33 11.97
N ARG A 219 -8.99 1.32 12.39
CA ARG A 219 -7.92 2.14 11.78
C ARG A 219 -7.69 1.79 10.31
N ALA A 220 -7.65 0.51 9.96
CA ALA A 220 -7.50 0.07 8.59
C ALA A 220 -8.69 0.52 7.73
N ALA A 221 -9.92 0.27 8.19
CA ALA A 221 -11.13 0.69 7.48
C ALA A 221 -11.20 2.22 7.26
N LEU A 222 -10.75 3.03 8.25
CA LEU A 222 -10.62 4.48 8.08
C LEU A 222 -9.71 4.85 6.91
N LEU A 223 -8.51 4.27 6.88
CA LEU A 223 -7.53 4.56 5.82
C LEU A 223 -8.02 4.05 4.46
N ASP A 224 -8.64 2.88 4.43
CA ASP A 224 -9.20 2.31 3.21
C ASP A 224 -10.33 3.18 2.64
N LEU A 225 -11.27 3.63 3.47
CA LEU A 225 -12.33 4.56 3.06
C LEU A 225 -11.74 5.87 2.51
N GLY A 226 -10.74 6.44 3.19
CA GLY A 226 -10.09 7.66 2.73
C GLY A 226 -9.50 7.54 1.33
N VAL A 227 -8.91 6.40 0.99
CA VAL A 227 -8.28 6.17 -0.32
C VAL A 227 -9.32 5.96 -1.44
N THR A 228 -10.54 5.53 -1.11
CA THR A 228 -11.59 5.30 -2.12
C THR A 228 -12.22 6.59 -2.65
N GLY A 229 -12.19 7.67 -1.89
CA GLY A 229 -12.91 8.91 -2.22
C GLY A 229 -14.43 8.79 -2.10
N TRP A 230 -14.96 7.71 -1.53
CA TRP A 230 -16.39 7.46 -1.38
C TRP A 230 -16.99 8.33 -0.24
N ARG A 231 -17.57 9.48 -0.62
CA ARG A 231 -18.03 10.52 0.30
C ARG A 231 -19.14 10.11 1.29
N PRO A 232 -20.04 9.18 0.98
CA PRO A 232 -21.05 8.75 1.96
C PRO A 232 -20.49 8.24 3.29
N ALA A 233 -19.20 7.85 3.33
CA ALA A 233 -18.55 7.41 4.57
C ALA A 233 -18.26 8.55 5.58
N ALA A 234 -18.32 9.82 5.19
CA ALA A 234 -17.86 10.94 6.03
C ALA A 234 -18.49 11.01 7.43
N PRO A 235 -19.82 10.84 7.62
CA PRO A 235 -20.43 10.85 8.96
C PRO A 235 -19.93 9.69 9.83
N ALA A 236 -19.78 8.50 9.26
CA ALA A 236 -19.30 7.31 9.99
C ALA A 236 -17.83 7.45 10.39
N ILE A 237 -16.98 8.01 9.51
CA ILE A 237 -15.58 8.33 9.81
C ILE A 237 -15.50 9.30 10.99
N ALA A 238 -16.26 10.39 10.98
CA ALA A 238 -16.25 11.39 12.04
C ALA A 238 -16.64 10.81 13.41
N GLN A 239 -17.57 9.86 13.45
CA GLN A 239 -18.13 9.30 14.68
C GLN A 239 -17.36 8.06 15.19
N THR A 240 -16.50 7.42 14.37
CA THR A 240 -15.83 6.19 14.78
C THR A 240 -14.92 6.39 16.00
N LEU A 241 -14.80 5.35 16.83
CA LEU A 241 -13.91 5.34 18.02
C LEU A 241 -12.48 5.04 17.60
N ALA A 242 -11.80 6.08 17.11
CA ALA A 242 -10.38 6.07 16.72
C ALA A 242 -9.78 7.46 16.93
N GLU A 243 -8.47 7.58 16.70
CA GLU A 243 -7.74 8.84 16.84
C GLU A 243 -8.22 9.89 15.83
N ASN A 244 -8.40 11.13 16.29
CA ASN A 244 -8.80 12.24 15.41
C ASN A 244 -7.82 12.46 14.27
N SER A 245 -6.52 12.24 14.47
CA SER A 245 -5.51 12.35 13.41
C SER A 245 -5.78 11.40 12.24
N LEU A 246 -6.21 10.16 12.51
CA LEU A 246 -6.56 9.20 11.46
C LEU A 246 -7.89 9.54 10.79
N LYS A 247 -8.87 10.04 11.55
CA LYS A 247 -10.14 10.55 10.99
C LYS A 247 -9.88 11.71 10.02
N LEU A 248 -9.02 12.65 10.42
CA LEU A 248 -8.63 13.78 9.56
C LEU A 248 -7.94 13.31 8.28
N ILE A 249 -7.04 12.33 8.36
CA ILE A 249 -6.40 11.72 7.18
C ILE A 249 -7.44 11.08 6.26
N ALA A 250 -8.40 10.33 6.82
CA ALA A 250 -9.44 9.67 6.04
C ALA A 250 -10.38 10.69 5.37
N LEU A 251 -10.88 11.68 6.11
CA LEU A 251 -11.75 12.73 5.57
C LEU A 251 -11.04 13.55 4.47
N ARG A 252 -9.77 13.90 4.68
CA ARG A 252 -8.96 14.52 3.65
C ARG A 252 -8.86 13.65 2.40
N GLY A 253 -8.67 12.34 2.58
CA GLY A 253 -8.62 11.39 1.49
C GLY A 253 -9.91 11.35 0.67
N LEU A 254 -11.09 11.45 1.31
CA LEU A 254 -12.38 11.53 0.60
C LEU A 254 -12.46 12.76 -0.34
N VAL A 255 -11.80 13.86 0.03
CA VAL A 255 -11.73 15.06 -0.84
C VAL A 255 -10.72 14.83 -1.96
N GLU A 256 -9.52 14.33 -1.64
CA GLU A 256 -8.40 14.21 -2.58
C GLU A 256 -8.62 13.16 -3.66
N HIS A 257 -9.26 12.04 -3.34
CA HIS A 257 -9.48 10.90 -4.25
C HIS A 257 -10.88 10.90 -4.89
N SER A 258 -11.68 11.94 -4.68
CA SER A 258 -13.00 12.02 -5.30
C SER A 258 -12.90 12.06 -6.83
N PRO A 259 -13.64 11.20 -7.56
CA PRO A 259 -13.68 11.22 -9.02
C PRO A 259 -14.22 12.54 -9.60
N LEU A 260 -14.90 13.34 -8.79
CA LEU A 260 -15.45 14.66 -9.19
C LEU A 260 -14.40 15.79 -9.20
N ARG A 261 -13.19 15.56 -8.68
CA ARG A 261 -12.15 16.60 -8.53
C ARG A 261 -11.54 17.10 -9.86
N ASN A 262 -11.75 16.42 -10.96
CA ASN A 262 -11.21 16.81 -12.28
C ASN A 262 -11.99 17.97 -12.95
N GLN A 263 -13.02 18.52 -12.30
CA GLN A 263 -13.69 19.72 -12.79
C GLN A 263 -12.93 20.97 -12.34
N ALA A 264 -12.57 21.81 -13.31
CA ALA A 264 -11.72 23.00 -13.16
C ALA A 264 -12.36 24.18 -12.38
N SER A 265 -13.15 23.93 -11.36
CA SER A 265 -13.70 24.97 -10.50
C SER A 265 -12.90 25.08 -9.20
N TRP A 266 -12.39 26.28 -8.90
CA TRP A 266 -11.66 26.60 -7.66
C TRP A 266 -12.57 26.68 -6.42
N SER A 267 -13.86 26.63 -6.58
CA SER A 267 -14.81 26.70 -5.46
C SER A 267 -15.13 25.29 -4.98
N PRO A 268 -14.99 25.01 -3.68
CA PRO A 268 -15.39 23.71 -3.13
C PRO A 268 -16.90 23.52 -3.32
N SER A 269 -17.31 22.29 -3.60
CA SER A 269 -18.74 21.94 -3.64
C SER A 269 -19.36 22.04 -2.24
N PRO A 270 -20.69 22.16 -2.12
CA PRO A 270 -21.35 22.15 -0.81
C PRO A 270 -20.96 20.93 0.04
N GLU A 271 -20.82 19.78 -0.56
CA GLU A 271 -20.39 18.53 0.10
C GLU A 271 -18.93 18.61 0.58
N GLU A 272 -18.04 19.26 -0.18
CA GLU A 272 -16.66 19.49 0.25
C GLU A 272 -16.59 20.47 1.42
N VAL A 273 -17.46 21.47 1.44
CA VAL A 273 -17.59 22.41 2.58
C VAL A 273 -18.05 21.65 3.83
N GLU A 274 -19.02 20.74 3.71
CA GLU A 274 -19.45 19.90 4.84
C GLU A 274 -18.33 19.00 5.36
N LEU A 275 -17.53 18.41 4.45
CA LEU A 275 -16.35 17.61 4.82
C LEU A 275 -15.31 18.45 5.56
N LEU A 276 -15.01 19.64 5.08
CA LEU A 276 -14.09 20.58 5.74
C LEU A 276 -14.60 20.99 7.12
N ALA A 277 -15.91 21.29 7.25
CA ALA A 277 -16.52 21.59 8.54
C ALA A 277 -16.47 20.40 9.51
N ALA A 278 -16.66 19.17 9.01
CA ALA A 278 -16.48 17.95 9.82
C ALA A 278 -15.03 17.78 10.30
N MET A 279 -14.04 18.15 9.47
CA MET A 279 -12.62 18.14 9.86
C MET A 279 -12.32 19.18 10.93
N ASP A 280 -12.85 20.41 10.81
CA ASP A 280 -12.67 21.47 11.80
C ASP A 280 -13.24 21.08 13.17
N ASN A 281 -14.35 20.35 13.20
CA ASN A 281 -14.95 19.85 14.44
C ASN A 281 -14.11 18.74 15.14
N LEU A 282 -13.12 18.18 14.49
CA LEU A 282 -12.22 17.16 15.05
C LEU A 282 -10.90 17.75 15.60
N LEU A 283 -10.61 19.01 15.28
CA LEU A 283 -9.43 19.74 15.77
C LEU A 283 -9.67 20.29 17.17
#